data_e13a502d1bcf4f44a2625510e24aedf2
#
_entry.id   e13a502d1bcf4f44a2625510e24aedf2
#
_cell.length_a   1.000
_cell.length_b   1.000
_cell.length_c   1.000
_cell.angle_alpha   90.00
_cell.angle_beta   90.00
_cell.angle_gamma   90.00
#
_symmetry.space_group_name_H-M   'P 1'
#
loop_
_entity.id
_entity.type
_entity.pdbx_description
1 polymer ?
#
loop_
_entity_poly.entity_id
_entity_poly.type
_entity_poly.pdbx_seq_one_letter_code
_entity_poly.pdbx_strand_id
1 'polypeptide(L)'
;SALSLARTASAGEAAEVFSVWPGTPPDQPKDVGPEHVLEGRPRPFYQITGVSKPTVSVFLPPVERRTGAAVLVCPGGGLQRLAIEHEGLEVADWLTSQGITAFLLKYRVPAPGQSGIQDAQRAMGLIRVRAADWEIDPENLGVIGFSAGGMIAAWISALESDRQYAAIDATDKISARPDFAALIYPGGLRQRGGGIVEALATRI
;
A
#
# COMPACT_ATOMS: atom_id res chain seq x y z
N SER A 1 7.35 19.07 5.17
CA SER A 1 7.38 18.79 6.61
C SER A 1 6.76 17.43 6.81
N ALA A 2 7.59 16.39 7.03
CA ALA A 2 7.11 15.08 7.41
C ALA A 2 6.46 15.20 8.79
N LEU A 3 5.16 14.91 8.90
CA LEU A 3 4.53 14.75 10.21
C LEU A 3 5.22 13.58 10.91
N SER A 4 6.10 13.90 11.87
CA SER A 4 6.64 12.92 12.80
C SER A 4 5.49 12.49 13.71
N LEU A 5 4.90 11.33 13.42
CA LEU A 5 3.91 10.71 14.30
C LEU A 5 4.64 10.27 15.57
N ALA A 6 4.50 11.03 16.67
CA ALA A 6 4.99 10.61 17.97
C ALA A 6 4.31 9.30 18.37
N ARG A 7 5.06 8.21 18.38
CA ARG A 7 4.59 6.82 18.63
C ARG A 7 4.64 6.51 20.13
N THR A 8 3.59 5.89 20.64
CA THR A 8 3.66 5.10 21.88
C THR A 8 4.29 3.74 21.55
N ALA A 9 5.24 3.32 22.39
CA ALA A 9 6.13 2.19 22.19
C ALA A 9 5.43 0.89 21.75
N SER A 10 5.55 0.50 20.47
CA SER A 10 5.62 -0.86 19.97
C SER A 10 5.94 -0.96 18.49
N ALA A 11 5.67 0.05 17.68
CA ALA A 11 6.03 -0.02 16.27
C ALA A 11 7.43 0.59 16.04
N GLY A 12 8.38 -0.16 15.51
CA GLY A 12 9.72 0.33 15.16
C GLY A 12 9.66 1.57 14.28
N GLU A 13 10.69 2.41 14.29
CA GLU A 13 10.80 3.53 13.34
C GLU A 13 10.97 2.97 11.93
N ALA A 14 10.35 3.60 10.93
CA ALA A 14 10.57 3.20 9.54
C ALA A 14 12.05 3.36 9.19
N ALA A 15 12.67 2.31 8.67
CA ALA A 15 14.08 2.33 8.27
C ALA A 15 14.31 3.27 7.08
N GLU A 16 13.29 3.42 6.23
CA GLU A 16 13.29 4.30 5.08
C GLU A 16 11.86 4.74 4.74
N VAL A 17 11.73 5.92 4.13
CA VAL A 17 10.50 6.38 3.47
C VAL A 17 10.86 6.90 2.08
N PHE A 18 10.24 6.35 1.03
CA PHE A 18 10.50 6.79 -0.34
C PHE A 18 9.20 7.17 -1.08
N SER A 19 9.33 8.06 -2.05
CA SER A 19 8.23 8.48 -2.91
C SER A 19 7.90 7.41 -3.95
N VAL A 20 6.60 7.18 -4.18
CA VAL A 20 6.12 6.25 -5.22
C VAL A 20 6.38 6.82 -6.63
N TRP A 21 6.26 8.12 -6.81
CA TRP A 21 6.42 8.79 -8.09
C TRP A 21 7.59 9.76 -8.09
N PRO A 22 8.34 9.86 -9.19
CA PRO A 22 9.45 10.80 -9.30
C PRO A 22 9.00 12.27 -9.44
N GLY A 23 7.72 12.48 -9.74
CA GLY A 23 7.09 13.78 -9.93
C GLY A 23 5.62 13.75 -9.61
N THR A 24 4.80 14.49 -10.34
CA THR A 24 3.34 14.47 -10.19
C THR A 24 2.80 13.09 -10.58
N PRO A 25 2.03 12.43 -9.71
CA PRO A 25 1.38 11.16 -10.03
C PRO A 25 0.43 11.28 -11.24
N PRO A 26 0.22 10.20 -12.02
CA PRO A 26 -0.80 10.20 -13.08
C PRO A 26 -2.19 10.41 -12.48
N ASP A 27 -3.08 11.04 -13.25
CA ASP A 27 -4.47 11.28 -12.85
C ASP A 27 -4.61 11.93 -11.46
N GLN A 28 -3.66 12.82 -11.11
CA GLN A 28 -3.64 13.51 -9.82
C GLN A 28 -4.95 14.28 -9.62
N PRO A 29 -5.75 13.97 -8.58
CA PRO A 29 -6.94 14.75 -8.24
C PRO A 29 -6.57 16.21 -7.97
N LYS A 30 -7.41 17.13 -8.46
CA LYS A 30 -7.30 18.55 -8.11
C LYS A 30 -7.87 18.73 -6.70
N ASP A 31 -7.28 19.67 -5.95
CA ASP A 31 -7.83 20.13 -4.66
C ASP A 31 -7.95 19.05 -3.56
N VAL A 32 -6.94 18.18 -3.46
CA VAL A 32 -6.87 17.16 -2.40
C VAL A 32 -6.71 17.79 -1.00
N GLY A 33 -6.27 19.04 -0.92
CA GLY A 33 -5.92 19.71 0.32
C GLY A 33 -4.58 19.24 0.90
N PRO A 34 -4.12 19.83 2.02
CA PRO A 34 -2.91 19.41 2.70
C PRO A 34 -3.11 18.09 3.44
N GLU A 35 -2.06 17.29 3.50
CA GLU A 35 -2.06 16.07 4.31
C GLU A 35 -2.18 16.42 5.79
N HIS A 36 -3.14 15.80 6.46
CA HIS A 36 -3.37 16.00 7.89
C HIS A 36 -4.00 14.77 8.55
N VAL A 37 -3.86 14.70 9.87
CA VAL A 37 -4.55 13.72 10.71
C VAL A 37 -5.99 14.18 10.92
N LEU A 38 -6.94 13.25 10.79
CA LEU A 38 -8.35 13.52 11.10
C LEU A 38 -8.55 13.65 12.61
N GLU A 39 -9.07 14.81 13.03
CA GLU A 39 -9.37 15.09 14.43
C GLU A 39 -10.55 14.24 14.97
N GLY A 40 -10.63 14.13 16.31
CA GLY A 40 -11.73 13.47 17.01
C GLY A 40 -11.70 11.94 17.00
N ARG A 41 -10.62 11.34 16.52
CA ARG A 41 -10.42 9.90 16.57
C ARG A 41 -9.35 9.54 17.62
N PRO A 42 -9.71 8.84 18.71
CA PRO A 42 -8.72 8.38 19.68
C PRO A 42 -7.83 7.29 19.08
N ARG A 43 -6.63 7.11 19.61
CA ARG A 43 -5.81 5.95 19.29
C ARG A 43 -6.49 4.65 19.73
N PRO A 44 -6.30 3.54 19.00
CA PRO A 44 -5.40 3.32 17.85
C PRO A 44 -6.00 3.69 16.47
N PHE A 45 -7.08 4.45 16.41
CA PHE A 45 -7.81 4.73 15.16
C PHE A 45 -7.33 5.99 14.45
N TYR A 46 -6.03 6.24 14.48
CA TYR A 46 -5.43 7.35 13.75
C TYR A 46 -5.68 7.21 12.25
N GLN A 47 -6.23 8.26 11.65
CA GLN A 47 -6.53 8.31 10.21
C GLN A 47 -5.92 9.56 9.61
N ILE A 48 -5.43 9.45 8.39
CA ILE A 48 -4.88 10.57 7.61
C ILE A 48 -5.67 10.76 6.32
N THR A 49 -5.71 11.99 5.84
CA THR A 49 -6.29 12.36 4.55
C THR A 49 -5.45 13.47 3.91
N GLY A 50 -5.82 13.91 2.69
CA GLY A 50 -5.06 14.95 1.99
C GLY A 50 -3.75 14.43 1.40
N VAL A 51 -3.62 13.11 1.18
CA VAL A 51 -2.42 12.51 0.59
C VAL A 51 -2.40 12.74 -0.91
N SER A 52 -1.60 13.69 -1.37
CA SER A 52 -1.36 13.98 -2.79
C SER A 52 -0.03 13.40 -3.30
N LYS A 53 0.89 13.10 -2.40
CA LYS A 53 2.21 12.53 -2.68
C LYS A 53 2.32 11.16 -2.00
N PRO A 54 2.00 10.07 -2.70
CA PRO A 54 2.06 8.74 -2.12
C PRO A 54 3.50 8.33 -1.80
N THR A 55 3.66 7.66 -0.67
CA THR A 55 4.95 7.17 -0.17
C THR A 55 4.85 5.75 0.33
N VAL A 56 5.99 5.07 0.39
CA VAL A 56 6.14 3.77 1.05
C VAL A 56 7.08 3.94 2.23
N SER A 57 6.63 3.48 3.41
CA SER A 57 7.47 3.36 4.61
C SER A 57 7.93 1.93 4.76
N VAL A 58 9.23 1.72 4.98
CA VAL A 58 9.87 0.40 5.09
C VAL A 58 10.10 0.05 6.54
N PHE A 59 9.63 -1.11 6.95
CA PHE A 59 9.84 -1.67 8.28
C PHE A 59 10.57 -3.00 8.16
N LEU A 60 11.76 -3.08 8.76
CA LEU A 60 12.63 -4.24 8.69
C LEU A 60 12.56 -5.06 9.97
N PRO A 61 12.43 -6.38 9.87
CA PRO A 61 12.64 -7.24 11.02
C PRO A 61 14.12 -7.20 11.47
N PRO A 62 14.42 -7.57 12.71
CA PRO A 62 15.79 -7.80 13.13
C PRO A 62 16.52 -8.71 12.16
N VAL A 63 17.80 -8.42 11.88
CA VAL A 63 18.58 -9.09 10.83
C VAL A 63 18.55 -10.61 10.97
N GLU A 64 18.70 -11.09 12.21
CA GLU A 64 18.72 -12.52 12.56
C GLU A 64 17.37 -13.23 12.38
N ARG A 65 16.29 -12.47 12.14
CA ARG A 65 14.93 -13.02 11.96
C ARG A 65 14.41 -12.86 10.53
N ARG A 66 15.14 -12.20 9.65
CA ARG A 66 14.71 -11.95 8.27
C ARG A 66 14.50 -13.25 7.52
N THR A 67 13.33 -13.41 6.94
CA THR A 67 12.94 -14.59 6.14
C THR A 67 13.17 -14.39 4.64
N GLY A 68 13.44 -13.17 4.20
CA GLY A 68 13.43 -12.77 2.79
C GLY A 68 12.03 -12.48 2.23
N ALA A 69 10.96 -12.90 2.92
CA ALA A 69 9.61 -12.56 2.52
C ALA A 69 9.26 -11.08 2.80
N ALA A 70 8.44 -10.51 1.95
CA ALA A 70 8.00 -9.12 2.06
C ALA A 70 6.53 -8.95 1.74
N VAL A 71 5.90 -7.92 2.33
CA VAL A 71 4.47 -7.63 2.14
C VAL A 71 4.24 -6.13 1.97
N LEU A 72 3.55 -5.75 0.89
CA LEU A 72 2.97 -4.41 0.73
C LEU A 72 1.68 -4.33 1.55
N VAL A 73 1.60 -3.38 2.48
CA VAL A 73 0.43 -3.15 3.34
C VAL A 73 -0.37 -1.99 2.79
N CYS A 74 -1.64 -2.24 2.44
CA CYS A 74 -2.59 -1.26 1.91
C CYS A 74 -3.71 -1.02 2.94
N PRO A 75 -3.67 0.05 3.75
CA PRO A 75 -4.72 0.36 4.71
C PRO A 75 -6.06 0.67 4.03
N GLY A 76 -7.16 0.49 4.75
CA GLY A 76 -8.49 0.94 4.33
C GLY A 76 -8.75 2.41 4.63
N GLY A 77 -10.00 2.81 4.49
CA GLY A 77 -10.47 4.18 4.74
C GLY A 77 -11.40 4.72 3.67
N GLY A 78 -12.00 3.84 2.86
CA GLY A 78 -13.05 4.18 1.90
C GLY A 78 -12.58 5.09 0.77
N LEU A 79 -11.28 5.10 0.42
CA LEU A 79 -10.67 5.98 -0.59
C LEU A 79 -10.76 7.48 -0.25
N GLN A 80 -11.18 7.81 0.96
CA GLN A 80 -11.28 9.18 1.46
C GLN A 80 -10.15 9.50 2.46
N ARG A 81 -9.63 8.48 3.11
CA ARG A 81 -8.63 8.54 4.17
C ARG A 81 -7.88 7.22 4.27
N LEU A 82 -6.87 7.16 5.11
CA LEU A 82 -6.12 5.95 5.42
C LEU A 82 -6.21 5.66 6.92
N ALA A 83 -6.60 4.45 7.27
CA ALA A 83 -6.58 3.90 8.62
C ALA A 83 -5.13 3.53 8.99
N ILE A 84 -4.24 4.52 9.00
CA ILE A 84 -2.78 4.34 8.96
C ILE A 84 -2.21 3.65 10.20
N GLU A 85 -2.88 3.72 11.34
CA GLU A 85 -2.41 3.11 12.58
C GLU A 85 -2.77 1.62 12.63
N HIS A 86 -4.05 1.27 12.80
CA HIS A 86 -4.48 -0.11 13.06
C HIS A 86 -4.48 -1.04 11.83
N GLU A 87 -4.61 -0.49 10.60
CA GLU A 87 -4.52 -1.25 9.35
C GLU A 87 -3.19 -1.03 8.61
N GLY A 88 -2.28 -0.27 9.20
CA GLY A 88 -0.98 0.07 8.64
C GLY A 88 0.17 -0.24 9.59
N LEU A 89 0.41 0.63 10.55
CA LEU A 89 1.56 0.54 11.46
C LEU A 89 1.54 -0.70 12.34
N GLU A 90 0.39 -1.04 12.94
CA GLU A 90 0.25 -2.26 13.76
C GLU A 90 0.43 -3.54 12.92
N VAL A 91 -0.03 -3.52 11.66
CA VAL A 91 0.17 -4.63 10.73
C VAL A 91 1.66 -4.76 10.36
N ALA A 92 2.35 -3.65 10.12
CA ALA A 92 3.78 -3.64 9.86
C ALA A 92 4.58 -4.19 11.04
N ASP A 93 4.22 -3.82 12.27
CA ASP A 93 4.83 -4.35 13.49
C ASP A 93 4.61 -5.85 13.63
N TRP A 94 3.39 -6.33 13.37
CA TRP A 94 3.10 -7.75 13.40
C TRP A 94 3.92 -8.52 12.36
N LEU A 95 3.99 -8.04 11.11
CA LEU A 95 4.77 -8.67 10.04
C LEU A 95 6.25 -8.75 10.41
N THR A 96 6.84 -7.64 10.88
CA THR A 96 8.25 -7.61 11.27
C THR A 96 8.52 -8.52 12.49
N SER A 97 7.56 -8.68 13.39
CA SER A 97 7.65 -9.64 14.49
C SER A 97 7.72 -11.10 13.99
N GLN A 98 7.17 -11.38 12.80
CA GLN A 98 7.24 -12.68 12.13
C GLN A 98 8.44 -12.84 11.19
N GLY A 99 9.36 -11.87 11.14
CA GLY A 99 10.51 -11.90 10.26
C GLY A 99 10.23 -11.48 8.81
N ILE A 100 9.08 -10.87 8.55
CA ILE A 100 8.63 -10.43 7.22
C ILE A 100 8.85 -8.93 7.10
N THR A 101 9.53 -8.48 6.04
CA THR A 101 9.67 -7.05 5.75
C THR A 101 8.33 -6.44 5.34
N ALA A 102 7.94 -5.33 5.97
CA ALA A 102 6.69 -4.67 5.67
C ALA A 102 6.92 -3.33 4.96
N PHE A 103 6.17 -3.13 3.88
CA PHE A 103 6.13 -1.90 3.09
C PHE A 103 4.76 -1.25 3.24
N LEU A 104 4.64 -0.23 4.09
CA LEU A 104 3.36 0.45 4.31
C LEU A 104 3.14 1.52 3.24
N LEU A 105 2.13 1.30 2.40
CA LEU A 105 1.75 2.22 1.35
C LEU A 105 0.80 3.30 1.87
N LYS A 106 1.25 4.53 1.83
CA LYS A 106 0.43 5.72 1.99
C LYS A 106 -0.02 6.17 0.60
N TYR A 107 -1.10 5.58 0.07
CA TYR A 107 -1.62 5.89 -1.25
C TYR A 107 -2.47 7.16 -1.26
N ARG A 108 -2.73 7.72 -2.46
CA ARG A 108 -3.48 8.97 -2.63
C ARG A 108 -4.91 8.88 -2.11
N VAL A 109 -5.29 9.82 -1.22
CA VAL A 109 -6.64 10.00 -0.68
C VAL A 109 -6.89 11.48 -0.32
N PRO A 110 -8.12 12.02 -0.50
CA PRO A 110 -9.23 11.40 -1.23
C PRO A 110 -8.94 11.29 -2.73
N ALA A 111 -9.25 10.14 -3.33
CA ALA A 111 -9.01 9.91 -4.74
C ALA A 111 -9.92 8.80 -5.29
N PRO A 112 -10.16 8.74 -6.61
CA PRO A 112 -10.75 7.57 -7.24
C PRO A 112 -9.95 6.30 -6.96
N GLY A 113 -10.62 5.14 -6.91
CA GLY A 113 -9.96 3.85 -6.63
C GLY A 113 -8.82 3.52 -7.58
N GLN A 114 -8.89 3.96 -8.83
CA GLN A 114 -7.83 3.79 -9.83
C GLN A 114 -6.51 4.43 -9.39
N SER A 115 -6.52 5.59 -8.72
CA SER A 115 -5.31 6.24 -8.21
C SER A 115 -4.57 5.38 -7.20
N GLY A 116 -5.30 4.73 -6.28
CA GLY A 116 -4.70 3.80 -5.31
C GLY A 116 -4.14 2.53 -5.97
N ILE A 117 -4.79 2.02 -7.03
CA ILE A 117 -4.30 0.88 -7.82
C ILE A 117 -2.99 1.26 -8.52
N GLN A 118 -2.93 2.43 -9.16
CA GLN A 118 -1.73 2.96 -9.80
C GLN A 118 -0.57 3.07 -8.80
N ASP A 119 -0.83 3.65 -7.63
CA ASP A 119 0.16 3.80 -6.57
C ASP A 119 0.69 2.45 -6.09
N ALA A 120 -0.20 1.47 -5.88
CA ALA A 120 0.19 0.13 -5.45
C ALA A 120 0.98 -0.62 -6.53
N GLN A 121 0.57 -0.55 -7.80
CA GLN A 121 1.31 -1.16 -8.91
C GLN A 121 2.73 -0.57 -9.03
N ARG A 122 2.85 0.75 -8.89
CA ARG A 122 4.15 1.41 -8.94
C ARG A 122 5.02 1.03 -7.74
N ALA A 123 4.45 1.00 -6.53
CA ALA A 123 5.13 0.59 -5.32
C ALA A 123 5.68 -0.86 -5.42
N MET A 124 4.89 -1.82 -5.91
CA MET A 124 5.32 -3.20 -6.14
C MET A 124 6.54 -3.27 -7.07
N GLY A 125 6.51 -2.54 -8.19
CA GLY A 125 7.65 -2.48 -9.12
C GLY A 125 8.91 -1.90 -8.48
N LEU A 126 8.78 -0.79 -7.72
CA LEU A 126 9.90 -0.17 -7.02
C LEU A 126 10.50 -1.09 -5.96
N ILE A 127 9.67 -1.80 -5.21
CA ILE A 127 10.12 -2.74 -4.20
C ILE A 127 10.90 -3.90 -4.85
N ARG A 128 10.41 -4.45 -5.94
CA ARG A 128 11.10 -5.53 -6.66
C ARG A 128 12.46 -5.10 -7.22
N VAL A 129 12.53 -3.91 -7.83
CA VAL A 129 13.79 -3.38 -8.37
C VAL A 129 14.82 -3.16 -7.28
N ARG A 130 14.39 -2.78 -6.10
CA ARG A 130 15.24 -2.48 -4.95
C ARG A 130 15.32 -3.60 -3.92
N ALA A 131 14.90 -4.81 -4.26
CA ALA A 131 14.80 -5.93 -3.33
C ALA A 131 16.11 -6.20 -2.56
N ALA A 132 17.25 -6.05 -3.25
CA ALA A 132 18.59 -6.23 -2.66
C ALA A 132 18.88 -5.19 -1.54
N ASP A 133 18.33 -3.98 -1.61
CA ASP A 133 18.56 -2.94 -0.60
C ASP A 133 18.05 -3.38 0.79
N TRP A 134 17.07 -4.27 0.83
CA TRP A 134 16.41 -4.75 2.06
C TRP A 134 16.58 -6.26 2.31
N GLU A 135 17.42 -6.93 1.52
CA GLU A 135 17.68 -8.38 1.62
C GLU A 135 16.39 -9.22 1.52
N ILE A 136 15.46 -8.81 0.62
CA ILE A 136 14.22 -9.55 0.33
C ILE A 136 14.34 -10.32 -0.99
N ASP A 137 13.59 -11.40 -1.08
CA ASP A 137 13.41 -12.15 -2.32
C ASP A 137 12.35 -11.45 -3.20
N PRO A 138 12.72 -10.95 -4.39
CA PRO A 138 11.75 -10.28 -5.28
C PRO A 138 10.64 -11.22 -5.78
N GLU A 139 10.78 -12.53 -5.68
CA GLU A 139 9.76 -13.52 -6.02
C GLU A 139 8.91 -13.97 -4.81
N ASN A 140 9.12 -13.36 -3.65
CA ASN A 140 8.37 -13.60 -2.43
C ASN A 140 7.81 -12.30 -1.85
N LEU A 141 7.17 -11.51 -2.70
CA LEU A 141 6.57 -10.21 -2.37
C LEU A 141 5.04 -10.28 -2.48
N GLY A 142 4.38 -10.29 -1.34
CA GLY A 142 2.92 -10.30 -1.24
C GLY A 142 2.29 -8.95 -1.04
N VAL A 143 0.95 -8.95 -0.95
CA VAL A 143 0.15 -7.78 -0.57
C VAL A 143 -0.87 -8.17 0.52
N ILE A 144 -1.06 -7.32 1.50
CA ILE A 144 -2.19 -7.37 2.42
C ILE A 144 -2.98 -6.07 2.31
N GLY A 145 -4.30 -6.16 2.18
CA GLY A 145 -5.15 -4.98 2.08
C GLY A 145 -6.43 -5.11 2.88
N PHE A 146 -6.86 -4.00 3.46
CA PHE A 146 -8.02 -3.88 4.34
C PHE A 146 -9.09 -3.02 3.69
N SER A 147 -10.36 -3.47 3.68
CA SER A 147 -11.48 -2.68 3.15
C SER A 147 -11.20 -2.11 1.75
N ALA A 148 -11.09 -0.79 1.59
CA ALA A 148 -10.68 -0.15 0.33
C ALA A 148 -9.27 -0.56 -0.12
N GLY A 149 -8.33 -0.73 0.81
CA GLY A 149 -7.01 -1.30 0.53
C GLY A 149 -7.07 -2.76 0.09
N GLY A 150 -8.05 -3.51 0.60
CA GLY A 150 -8.36 -4.87 0.14
C GLY A 150 -8.86 -4.91 -1.30
N MET A 151 -9.65 -3.91 -1.71
CA MET A 151 -10.01 -3.71 -3.13
C MET A 151 -8.76 -3.46 -3.98
N ILE A 152 -7.88 -2.55 -3.56
CA ILE A 152 -6.62 -2.27 -4.28
C ILE A 152 -5.79 -3.54 -4.42
N ALA A 153 -5.62 -4.29 -3.32
CA ALA A 153 -4.87 -5.55 -3.32
C ALA A 153 -5.47 -6.59 -4.28
N ALA A 154 -6.80 -6.72 -4.32
CA ALA A 154 -7.49 -7.60 -5.27
C ALA A 154 -7.23 -7.20 -6.73
N TRP A 155 -7.31 -5.91 -7.03
CA TRP A 155 -7.09 -5.41 -8.38
C TRP A 155 -5.65 -5.65 -8.85
N ILE A 156 -4.63 -5.31 -8.04
CA ILE A 156 -3.23 -5.54 -8.46
C ILE A 156 -2.88 -7.02 -8.58
N SER A 157 -3.59 -7.90 -7.87
CA SER A 157 -3.44 -9.35 -8.00
C SER A 157 -4.05 -9.89 -9.30
N ALA A 158 -5.11 -9.26 -9.80
CA ALA A 158 -5.84 -9.70 -10.98
C ALA A 158 -5.36 -9.05 -12.30
N LEU A 159 -4.75 -7.86 -12.23
CA LEU A 159 -4.34 -7.10 -13.42
C LEU A 159 -3.07 -7.61 -14.11
N GLU A 160 -2.39 -8.60 -13.52
CA GLU A 160 -1.14 -9.18 -14.05
C GLU A 160 -0.11 -8.11 -14.45
N SER A 161 0.12 -7.95 -15.77
CA SER A 161 1.03 -6.95 -16.34
C SER A 161 0.34 -5.65 -16.77
N ASP A 162 -1.00 -5.59 -16.69
CA ASP A 162 -1.79 -4.44 -17.16
C ASP A 162 -1.66 -3.26 -16.20
N ARG A 163 -0.71 -2.38 -16.45
CA ARG A 163 -0.56 -1.17 -15.66
C ARG A 163 -1.69 -0.18 -15.95
N GLN A 164 -2.22 0.41 -14.90
CA GLN A 164 -3.31 1.39 -14.98
C GLN A 164 -2.79 2.83 -15.21
N TYR A 165 -1.56 2.96 -15.70
CA TYR A 165 -0.91 4.22 -16.06
C TYR A 165 0.13 3.99 -17.17
N ALA A 166 0.48 5.05 -17.89
CA ALA A 166 1.53 5.00 -18.91
C ALA A 166 2.90 4.78 -18.26
N ALA A 167 3.70 3.87 -18.81
CA ALA A 167 5.04 3.59 -18.29
C ALA A 167 5.91 4.86 -18.25
N ILE A 168 6.63 5.06 -17.16
CA ILE A 168 7.48 6.24 -16.93
C ILE A 168 8.95 5.90 -17.09
N ASP A 169 9.37 4.76 -16.57
CA ASP A 169 10.77 4.32 -16.58
C ASP A 169 10.89 2.78 -16.62
N ALA A 170 12.11 2.27 -16.45
CA ALA A 170 12.41 0.84 -16.51
C ALA A 170 11.70 0.02 -15.41
N THR A 171 11.38 0.63 -14.28
CA THR A 171 10.64 -0.04 -13.18
C THR A 171 9.29 -0.56 -13.66
N ASP A 172 8.66 0.13 -14.61
CA ASP A 172 7.34 -0.23 -15.10
C ASP A 172 7.33 -1.44 -16.04
N LYS A 173 8.50 -1.95 -16.39
CA LYS A 173 8.67 -3.25 -17.08
C LYS A 173 8.68 -4.44 -16.11
N ILE A 174 8.85 -4.17 -14.82
CA ILE A 174 8.89 -5.20 -13.77
C ILE A 174 7.44 -5.53 -13.37
N SER A 175 7.16 -6.79 -13.08
CA SER A 175 5.84 -7.22 -12.64
C SER A 175 5.35 -6.45 -11.42
N ALA A 176 4.13 -5.93 -11.48
CA ALA A 176 3.43 -5.34 -10.34
C ALA A 176 2.53 -6.34 -9.62
N ARG A 177 2.39 -7.56 -10.15
CA ARG A 177 1.55 -8.60 -9.55
C ARG A 177 2.22 -9.11 -8.28
N PRO A 178 1.51 -9.17 -7.14
CA PRO A 178 2.01 -9.82 -5.95
C PRO A 178 2.10 -11.34 -6.14
N ASP A 179 3.03 -12.00 -5.45
CA ASP A 179 3.19 -13.45 -5.48
C ASP A 179 2.14 -14.16 -4.61
N PHE A 180 1.64 -13.47 -3.60
CA PHE A 180 0.51 -13.89 -2.75
C PHE A 180 -0.27 -12.67 -2.25
N ALA A 181 -1.52 -12.88 -1.84
CA ALA A 181 -2.38 -11.80 -1.37
C ALA A 181 -3.24 -12.22 -0.18
N ALA A 182 -3.39 -11.30 0.78
CA ALA A 182 -4.34 -11.40 1.87
C ALA A 182 -5.37 -10.26 1.75
N LEU A 183 -6.62 -10.61 1.53
CA LEU A 183 -7.72 -9.66 1.34
C LEU A 183 -8.59 -9.65 2.57
N ILE A 184 -8.48 -8.60 3.38
CA ILE A 184 -9.19 -8.49 4.67
C ILE A 184 -10.44 -7.62 4.46
N TYR A 185 -11.62 -8.23 4.61
CA TYR A 185 -12.93 -7.60 4.35
C TYR A 185 -12.93 -6.61 3.18
N PRO A 186 -12.49 -7.03 1.96
CA PRO A 186 -12.31 -6.13 0.83
C PRO A 186 -13.62 -5.44 0.44
N GLY A 187 -13.58 -4.11 0.34
CA GLY A 187 -14.71 -3.31 -0.13
C GLY A 187 -14.77 -3.24 -1.65
N GLY A 188 -15.95 -2.91 -2.22
CA GLY A 188 -16.08 -2.55 -3.63
C GLY A 188 -15.86 -3.68 -4.65
N LEU A 189 -15.78 -4.94 -4.23
CA LEU A 189 -15.62 -6.09 -5.13
C LEU A 189 -16.94 -6.68 -5.60
N ARG A 190 -18.07 -6.22 -5.07
CA ARG A 190 -19.41 -6.67 -5.44
C ARG A 190 -20.12 -5.65 -6.32
N GLN A 191 -20.81 -6.14 -7.34
CA GLN A 191 -21.77 -5.35 -8.11
C GLN A 191 -23.05 -5.11 -7.28
N ARG A 192 -23.77 -4.02 -7.58
CA ARG A 192 -25.16 -3.85 -7.09
C ARG A 192 -26.02 -4.99 -7.62
N GLY A 193 -26.57 -5.82 -6.74
CA GLY A 193 -27.34 -7.01 -7.12
C GLY A 193 -26.65 -8.36 -6.84
N GLY A 194 -25.42 -8.34 -6.31
CA GLY A 194 -24.65 -9.54 -5.94
C GLY A 194 -23.75 -10.03 -7.08
N GLY A 195 -22.72 -10.74 -6.80
CA GLY A 195 -21.69 -11.12 -7.77
C GLY A 195 -20.43 -10.28 -7.66
N ILE A 196 -19.32 -10.81 -8.15
CA ILE A 196 -18.03 -10.11 -8.22
C ILE A 196 -18.07 -9.15 -9.40
N VAL A 197 -17.37 -8.00 -9.29
CA VAL A 197 -17.18 -7.07 -10.40
C VAL A 197 -16.63 -7.85 -11.60
N GLU A 198 -17.31 -7.80 -12.74
CA GLU A 198 -17.03 -8.62 -13.93
C GLU A 198 -15.56 -8.53 -14.36
N ALA A 199 -14.98 -7.34 -14.32
CA ALA A 199 -13.56 -7.13 -14.65
C ALA A 199 -12.58 -7.89 -13.73
N LEU A 200 -12.99 -8.27 -12.50
CA LEU A 200 -12.24 -9.17 -11.64
C LEU A 200 -12.58 -10.64 -11.89
N ALA A 201 -13.86 -10.96 -12.11
CA ALA A 201 -14.32 -12.33 -12.29
C ALA A 201 -13.73 -13.02 -13.54
N THR A 202 -13.34 -12.25 -14.54
CA THR A 202 -12.70 -12.76 -15.78
C THR A 202 -11.19 -12.95 -15.66
N ARG A 203 -10.58 -12.60 -14.52
CA ARG A 203 -9.12 -12.60 -14.32
C ARG A 203 -8.64 -13.44 -13.12
N ILE A 204 -9.57 -14.16 -12.44
CA ILE A 204 -9.28 -15.04 -11.30
C ILE A 204 -9.34 -16.51 -11.74
#